data_dab2be5a50448786f496f2c931ebec8c
#
_entry.id   dab2be5a50448786f496f2c931ebec8c
#
_cell.length_a   1.000
_cell.length_b   1.000
_cell.length_c   1.000
_cell.angle_alpha   90.00
_cell.angle_beta   90.00
_cell.angle_gamma   90.00
#
_symmetry.space_group_name_H-M   'P 1'
#
loop_
_entity.id
_entity.type
_entity.pdbx_description
1 polymer ?
#
loop_
_entity_poly.entity_id
_entity_poly.type
_entity_poly.pdbx_seq_one_letter_code
_entity_poly.pdbx_strand_id
1 'polypeptide(L)'
;ATISKYLGQQGVTTFVAATMSFDEGTLTQVAHAAKEFAAEDNCEGAALRGINMEGPFFSKAKKGAQSDKYIIDPDYDFYKRVNDESGNMIKLVDVAPELNGAMDFIDKVSKECRVSIAHTEADYDTAVEAFNHGVSHITHLFNAMPPFTHRDPGVVGAASDYAEHVELICDGIHIHPAVVRTVFKIFGDDKVCLISVSMRACGLHDGEYSLGGQKVYVKAGKATLENGTIAGSATCLAECVRRAVKFGVPMASALKAATINPAQAARIDDVCGSIEEGKAADILIMGEDLVPKMIIRGGKIIYGA
;
A
#
# COMPACT_ATOMS: atom_id res chain seq x y z
N ALA A 1 13.72 3.14 -12.88
CA ALA A 1 14.33 4.48 -12.73
C ALA A 1 13.29 5.61 -12.76
N THR A 2 12.42 5.74 -13.80
CA THR A 2 11.46 6.86 -13.95
C THR A 2 10.53 7.03 -12.74
N ILE A 3 9.88 5.95 -12.27
CA ILE A 3 9.00 5.99 -11.09
C ILE A 3 9.76 6.43 -9.85
N SER A 4 10.92 5.85 -9.60
CA SER A 4 11.76 6.19 -8.44
C SER A 4 12.17 7.66 -8.43
N LYS A 5 12.62 8.22 -9.57
CA LYS A 5 12.95 9.64 -9.70
C LYS A 5 11.74 10.53 -9.44
N TYR A 6 10.59 10.19 -10.02
CA TYR A 6 9.35 10.94 -9.80
C TYR A 6 8.96 10.92 -8.32
N LEU A 7 8.93 9.74 -7.68
CA LEU A 7 8.60 9.61 -6.26
C LEU A 7 9.58 10.41 -5.39
N GLY A 8 10.89 10.32 -5.67
CA GLY A 8 11.91 11.12 -4.99
C GLY A 8 11.63 12.62 -5.05
N GLN A 9 11.28 13.15 -6.21
CA GLN A 9 10.93 14.57 -6.40
C GLN A 9 9.63 14.98 -5.68
N GLN A 10 8.73 14.01 -5.41
CA GLN A 10 7.50 14.25 -4.65
C GLN A 10 7.68 14.09 -3.13
N GLY A 11 8.91 13.89 -2.63
CA GLY A 11 9.18 13.74 -1.20
C GLY A 11 9.05 12.32 -0.66
N VAL A 12 8.96 11.32 -1.53
CA VAL A 12 9.01 9.91 -1.13
C VAL A 12 10.44 9.41 -1.28
N THR A 13 11.10 9.10 -0.16
CA THR A 13 12.49 8.62 -0.16
C THR A 13 12.59 7.11 -0.26
N THR A 14 11.54 6.41 0.18
CA THR A 14 11.46 4.94 0.18
C THR A 14 10.05 4.50 -0.21
N PHE A 15 9.93 3.41 -0.97
CA PHE A 15 8.65 2.83 -1.32
C PHE A 15 8.68 1.31 -1.37
N VAL A 16 7.53 0.70 -1.13
CA VAL A 16 7.21 -0.70 -1.39
C VAL A 16 6.28 -0.72 -2.61
N ALA A 17 6.66 -1.44 -3.65
CA ALA A 17 5.91 -1.46 -4.91
C ALA A 17 4.79 -2.51 -4.83
N ALA A 18 3.54 -2.10 -5.06
CA ALA A 18 2.43 -3.04 -5.17
C ALA A 18 2.41 -3.71 -6.56
N THR A 19 2.17 -5.02 -6.58
CA THR A 19 1.87 -5.76 -7.81
C THR A 19 0.37 -5.63 -8.15
N MET A 20 -0.07 -6.36 -9.13
CA MET A 20 -1.48 -6.65 -9.42
C MET A 20 -1.65 -8.15 -9.63
N SER A 21 -2.90 -8.62 -9.68
CA SER A 21 -3.18 -10.01 -10.03
C SER A 21 -2.74 -10.31 -11.45
N PHE A 22 -1.75 -11.18 -11.59
CA PHE A 22 -1.25 -11.72 -12.85
C PHE A 22 -0.91 -13.21 -12.71
N ASP A 23 -0.59 -13.86 -13.83
CA ASP A 23 -0.02 -15.20 -13.82
C ASP A 23 1.37 -15.20 -13.18
N GLU A 24 1.80 -16.39 -12.73
CA GLU A 24 3.06 -16.61 -12.05
C GLU A 24 4.28 -16.11 -12.87
N GLY A 25 4.30 -16.38 -14.17
CA GLY A 25 5.40 -15.97 -15.02
C GLY A 25 5.55 -14.45 -15.08
N THR A 26 4.44 -13.72 -15.15
CA THR A 26 4.45 -12.25 -15.12
C THR A 26 4.91 -11.73 -13.76
N LEU A 27 4.41 -12.29 -12.64
CA LEU A 27 4.83 -11.85 -11.30
C LEU A 27 6.30 -12.17 -11.03
N THR A 28 6.80 -13.31 -11.49
CA THR A 28 8.22 -13.67 -11.41
C THR A 28 9.10 -12.66 -12.17
N GLN A 29 8.68 -12.22 -13.36
CA GLN A 29 9.42 -11.18 -14.11
C GLN A 29 9.41 -9.83 -13.36
N VAL A 30 8.27 -9.44 -12.75
CA VAL A 30 8.18 -8.23 -11.94
C VAL A 30 9.09 -8.32 -10.71
N ALA A 31 9.10 -9.47 -10.04
CA ALA A 31 9.94 -9.75 -8.87
C ALA A 31 11.44 -9.66 -9.21
N HIS A 32 11.84 -10.26 -10.33
CA HIS A 32 13.22 -10.19 -10.85
C HIS A 32 13.63 -8.74 -11.14
N ALA A 33 12.82 -8.01 -11.89
CA ALA A 33 13.09 -6.60 -12.22
C ALA A 33 13.17 -5.70 -10.97
N ALA A 34 12.36 -5.98 -9.94
CA ALA A 34 12.41 -5.27 -8.67
C ALA A 34 13.74 -5.52 -7.93
N LYS A 35 14.20 -6.77 -7.90
CA LYS A 35 15.48 -7.19 -7.32
C LYS A 35 16.65 -6.50 -8.01
N GLU A 36 16.70 -6.53 -9.35
CA GLU A 36 17.75 -5.86 -10.12
C GLU A 36 17.76 -4.36 -9.85
N PHE A 37 16.60 -3.71 -9.92
CA PHE A 37 16.48 -2.28 -9.67
C PHE A 37 16.92 -1.90 -8.25
N ALA A 38 16.54 -2.68 -7.24
CA ALA A 38 16.94 -2.41 -5.86
C ALA A 38 18.45 -2.57 -5.64
N ALA A 39 19.11 -3.51 -6.36
CA ALA A 39 20.55 -3.72 -6.30
C ALA A 39 21.35 -2.58 -6.97
N GLU A 40 20.77 -1.89 -7.97
CA GLU A 40 21.39 -0.78 -8.69
C GLU A 40 21.19 0.58 -8.03
N ASP A 41 20.75 0.63 -6.76
CA ASP A 41 20.38 1.85 -6.07
C ASP A 41 21.54 2.87 -6.02
N ASN A 42 21.40 3.93 -6.82
CA ASN A 42 22.38 5.01 -6.96
C ASN A 42 22.03 6.29 -6.17
N CYS A 43 20.96 6.26 -5.37
CA CYS A 43 20.42 7.40 -4.63
C CYS A 43 19.94 8.57 -5.50
N GLU A 44 19.54 8.36 -6.76
CA GLU A 44 18.99 9.42 -7.62
C GLU A 44 17.47 9.62 -7.49
N GLY A 45 16.80 8.76 -6.74
CA GLY A 45 15.35 8.80 -6.52
C GLY A 45 14.95 8.02 -5.27
N ALA A 46 13.68 7.67 -5.12
CA ALA A 46 13.18 6.87 -4.02
C ALA A 46 13.76 5.43 -4.05
N ALA A 47 14.14 4.90 -2.89
CA ALA A 47 14.59 3.52 -2.75
C ALA A 47 13.42 2.54 -2.87
N LEU A 48 13.56 1.53 -3.70
CA LEU A 48 12.68 0.34 -3.64
C LEU A 48 13.17 -0.58 -2.52
N ARG A 49 12.36 -0.76 -1.47
CA ARG A 49 12.73 -1.56 -0.29
C ARG A 49 11.90 -2.82 -0.13
N GLY A 50 10.92 -3.03 -1.00
CA GLY A 50 10.11 -4.23 -0.96
C GLY A 50 9.02 -4.26 -2.01
N ILE A 51 8.30 -5.37 -2.00
CA ILE A 51 7.13 -5.62 -2.84
C ILE A 51 5.95 -5.87 -1.90
N ASN A 52 4.80 -5.24 -2.16
CA ASN A 52 3.51 -5.70 -1.70
C ASN A 52 2.92 -6.59 -2.80
N MET A 53 2.76 -7.88 -2.54
CA MET A 53 2.11 -8.81 -3.46
C MET A 53 0.60 -8.64 -3.35
N GLU A 54 0.06 -7.64 -4.06
CA GLU A 54 -1.37 -7.32 -4.12
C GLU A 54 -2.06 -8.20 -5.17
N GLY A 55 -2.50 -9.36 -4.73
CA GLY A 55 -3.06 -10.45 -5.53
C GLY A 55 -1.99 -11.50 -5.92
N PRO A 56 -2.45 -12.65 -6.44
CA PRO A 56 -3.77 -12.96 -7.02
C PRO A 56 -4.80 -13.60 -6.06
N PHE A 57 -4.57 -13.64 -4.77
CA PHE A 57 -5.34 -14.41 -3.77
C PHE A 57 -6.56 -13.64 -3.26
N PHE A 58 -7.49 -13.27 -4.15
CA PHE A 58 -8.60 -12.35 -3.89
C PHE A 58 -9.98 -12.95 -4.14
N SER A 59 -11.01 -12.39 -3.50
CA SER A 59 -12.39 -12.64 -3.88
C SER A 59 -12.71 -12.06 -5.25
N LYS A 60 -13.25 -12.87 -6.16
CA LYS A 60 -13.70 -12.40 -7.48
C LYS A 60 -14.77 -11.31 -7.38
N ALA A 61 -15.63 -11.40 -6.37
CA ALA A 61 -16.69 -10.42 -6.13
C ALA A 61 -16.13 -9.05 -5.66
N LYS A 62 -14.95 -9.04 -5.05
CA LYS A 62 -14.28 -7.85 -4.53
C LYS A 62 -13.01 -7.48 -5.31
N LYS A 63 -12.87 -7.95 -6.52
CA LYS A 63 -11.68 -7.74 -7.36
C LYS A 63 -11.33 -6.28 -7.64
N GLY A 64 -12.29 -5.36 -7.54
CA GLY A 64 -12.05 -3.95 -7.89
C GLY A 64 -11.58 -3.80 -9.34
N ALA A 65 -10.43 -3.16 -9.54
CA ALA A 65 -9.78 -3.00 -10.84
C ALA A 65 -8.87 -4.17 -11.24
N GLN A 66 -8.81 -5.26 -10.45
CA GLN A 66 -8.06 -6.47 -10.77
C GLN A 66 -8.74 -7.28 -11.87
N SER A 67 -7.98 -8.05 -12.64
CA SER A 67 -8.53 -8.96 -13.65
C SER A 67 -8.89 -10.31 -13.02
N ASP A 68 -10.17 -10.71 -13.14
CA ASP A 68 -10.67 -11.99 -12.65
C ASP A 68 -10.03 -13.21 -13.35
N LYS A 69 -9.41 -13.00 -14.50
CA LYS A 69 -8.65 -14.03 -15.21
C LYS A 69 -7.52 -14.63 -14.37
N TYR A 70 -6.92 -13.83 -13.50
CA TYR A 70 -5.73 -14.19 -12.75
C TYR A 70 -5.98 -14.45 -11.27
N ILE A 71 -7.22 -14.26 -10.80
CA ILE A 71 -7.58 -14.52 -9.40
C ILE A 71 -7.67 -16.02 -9.16
N ILE A 72 -6.93 -16.48 -8.15
CA ILE A 72 -6.83 -17.90 -7.74
C ILE A 72 -6.96 -18.01 -6.23
N ASP A 73 -7.22 -19.24 -5.74
CA ASP A 73 -7.13 -19.56 -4.33
C ASP A 73 -5.67 -19.39 -3.83
N PRO A 74 -5.47 -19.11 -2.53
CA PRO A 74 -4.14 -18.98 -1.94
C PRO A 74 -3.26 -20.21 -2.17
N ASP A 75 -2.06 -19.99 -2.71
CA ASP A 75 -1.09 -21.02 -3.05
C ASP A 75 0.30 -20.61 -2.50
N TYR A 76 0.76 -21.33 -1.47
CA TYR A 76 2.05 -21.06 -0.85
C TYR A 76 3.23 -21.31 -1.80
N ASP A 77 3.17 -22.34 -2.63
CA ASP A 77 4.27 -22.66 -3.54
C ASP A 77 4.39 -21.61 -4.65
N PHE A 78 3.25 -21.08 -5.13
CA PHE A 78 3.22 -19.93 -6.04
C PHE A 78 3.89 -18.71 -5.40
N TYR A 79 3.44 -18.31 -4.19
CA TYR A 79 4.05 -17.22 -3.44
C TYR A 79 5.56 -17.43 -3.28
N LYS A 80 5.96 -18.63 -2.85
CA LYS A 80 7.35 -18.94 -2.55
C LYS A 80 8.26 -18.79 -3.77
N ARG A 81 7.84 -19.29 -4.94
CA ARG A 81 8.60 -19.12 -6.18
C ARG A 81 8.77 -17.65 -6.58
N VAL A 82 7.71 -16.85 -6.48
CA VAL A 82 7.80 -15.40 -6.76
C VAL A 82 8.71 -14.69 -5.75
N ASN A 83 8.60 -15.03 -4.46
CA ASN A 83 9.42 -14.42 -3.42
C ASN A 83 10.91 -14.79 -3.55
N ASP A 84 11.23 -16.03 -3.87
CA ASP A 84 12.61 -16.48 -4.10
C ASP A 84 13.25 -15.73 -5.28
N GLU A 85 12.50 -15.55 -6.39
CA GLU A 85 12.98 -14.77 -7.53
C GLU A 85 13.20 -13.30 -7.18
N SER A 86 12.37 -12.73 -6.31
CA SER A 86 12.56 -11.37 -5.79
C SER A 86 13.81 -11.22 -4.91
N GLY A 87 14.42 -12.32 -4.46
CA GLY A 87 15.46 -12.29 -3.43
C GLY A 87 14.90 -12.00 -2.04
N ASN A 88 13.68 -12.45 -1.76
CA ASN A 88 12.93 -12.23 -0.51
C ASN A 88 12.56 -10.75 -0.27
N MET A 89 12.23 -10.04 -1.34
CA MET A 89 11.80 -8.65 -1.26
C MET A 89 10.30 -8.50 -0.99
N ILE A 90 9.49 -9.57 -1.00
CA ILE A 90 8.07 -9.47 -0.65
C ILE A 90 7.97 -9.17 0.84
N LYS A 91 7.45 -7.99 1.19
CA LYS A 91 7.27 -7.50 2.55
C LYS A 91 5.83 -7.67 3.05
N LEU A 92 4.89 -7.58 2.13
CA LEU A 92 3.47 -7.79 2.37
C LEU A 92 2.89 -8.74 1.32
N VAL A 93 1.93 -9.56 1.75
CA VAL A 93 1.10 -10.39 0.87
C VAL A 93 -0.35 -10.16 1.22
N ASP A 94 -1.13 -9.83 0.22
CA ASP A 94 -2.55 -9.55 0.36
C ASP A 94 -3.38 -10.81 0.07
N VAL A 95 -4.35 -11.11 0.94
CA VAL A 95 -5.19 -12.31 0.82
C VAL A 95 -6.63 -12.02 1.25
N ALA A 96 -7.59 -12.65 0.57
CA ALA A 96 -8.98 -12.76 1.01
C ALA A 96 -9.12 -14.01 1.89
N PRO A 97 -9.37 -13.86 3.19
CA PRO A 97 -9.28 -14.98 4.14
C PRO A 97 -10.43 -16.01 4.02
N GLU A 98 -11.53 -15.66 3.35
CA GLU A 98 -12.65 -16.56 3.09
C GLU A 98 -12.37 -17.59 1.97
N LEU A 99 -11.26 -17.46 1.26
CA LEU A 99 -10.91 -18.37 0.17
C LEU A 99 -10.47 -19.74 0.69
N ASN A 100 -10.65 -20.75 -0.15
CA ASN A 100 -10.25 -22.12 0.19
C ASN A 100 -8.73 -22.20 0.42
N GLY A 101 -8.30 -22.74 1.56
CA GLY A 101 -6.89 -22.88 1.93
C GLY A 101 -6.24 -21.60 2.46
N ALA A 102 -7.00 -20.51 2.63
CA ALA A 102 -6.45 -19.23 3.08
C ALA A 102 -5.80 -19.30 4.46
N MET A 103 -6.39 -20.00 5.42
CA MET A 103 -5.83 -20.09 6.78
C MET A 103 -4.50 -20.85 6.79
N ASP A 104 -4.39 -21.96 6.07
CA ASP A 104 -3.12 -22.70 5.92
C ASP A 104 -2.03 -21.88 5.22
N PHE A 105 -2.42 -21.05 4.25
CA PHE A 105 -1.55 -20.12 3.57
C PHE A 105 -1.04 -19.03 4.53
N ILE A 106 -1.95 -18.40 5.28
CA ILE A 106 -1.63 -17.38 6.28
C ILE A 106 -0.66 -17.93 7.32
N ASP A 107 -0.90 -19.12 7.86
CA ASP A 107 -0.02 -19.79 8.84
C ASP A 107 1.43 -19.97 8.36
N LYS A 108 1.61 -20.18 7.07
CA LYS A 108 2.95 -20.34 6.47
C LYS A 108 3.59 -19.00 6.18
N VAL A 109 2.87 -18.12 5.48
CA VAL A 109 3.42 -16.86 4.97
C VAL A 109 3.66 -15.82 6.07
N SER A 110 2.87 -15.82 7.15
CA SER A 110 3.05 -14.89 8.28
C SER A 110 4.41 -15.04 9.01
N LYS A 111 5.05 -16.19 8.85
CA LYS A 111 6.40 -16.46 9.36
C LYS A 111 7.50 -15.85 8.50
N GLU A 112 7.22 -15.52 7.25
CA GLU A 112 8.18 -14.99 6.28
C GLU A 112 8.01 -13.49 6.06
N CYS A 113 6.77 -13.02 5.90
CA CYS A 113 6.46 -11.61 5.69
C CYS A 113 5.15 -11.23 6.38
N ARG A 114 4.71 -9.99 6.22
CA ARG A 114 3.43 -9.52 6.74
C ARG A 114 2.28 -9.98 5.84
N VAL A 115 1.25 -10.56 6.45
CA VAL A 115 0.01 -10.92 5.73
C VAL A 115 -1.05 -9.87 5.99
N SER A 116 -1.72 -9.44 4.93
CA SER A 116 -2.74 -8.40 4.94
C SER A 116 -4.07 -8.91 4.39
N ILE A 117 -5.18 -8.53 5.01
CA ILE A 117 -6.50 -8.76 4.43
C ILE A 117 -6.77 -7.72 3.35
N ALA A 118 -7.16 -8.16 2.16
CA ALA A 118 -7.51 -7.31 1.03
C ALA A 118 -8.52 -7.98 0.09
N HIS A 119 -9.28 -7.18 -0.65
CA HIS A 119 -10.18 -7.66 -1.72
C HIS A 119 -11.04 -8.87 -1.31
N THR A 120 -11.79 -8.72 -0.24
CA THR A 120 -12.43 -9.81 0.52
C THR A 120 -13.92 -9.58 0.71
N GLU A 121 -14.67 -10.66 0.83
CA GLU A 121 -16.05 -10.70 1.32
C GLU A 121 -16.14 -11.15 2.78
N ALA A 122 -15.01 -11.31 3.48
CA ALA A 122 -14.97 -11.78 4.85
C ALA A 122 -15.87 -10.97 5.78
N ASP A 123 -16.62 -11.66 6.60
CA ASP A 123 -17.33 -11.09 7.74
C ASP A 123 -16.37 -10.88 8.92
N TYR A 124 -16.91 -10.44 10.06
CA TYR A 124 -16.13 -10.19 11.26
C TYR A 124 -15.45 -11.47 11.78
N ASP A 125 -16.16 -12.58 11.86
CA ASP A 125 -15.66 -13.82 12.45
C ASP A 125 -14.56 -14.44 11.58
N THR A 126 -14.73 -14.45 10.28
CA THR A 126 -13.69 -14.89 9.31
C THR A 126 -12.44 -14.01 9.39
N ALA A 127 -12.61 -12.71 9.54
CA ALA A 127 -11.47 -11.80 9.70
C ALA A 127 -10.74 -12.05 11.03
N VAL A 128 -11.47 -12.28 12.14
CA VAL A 128 -10.89 -12.62 13.44
C VAL A 128 -10.12 -13.95 13.35
N GLU A 129 -10.66 -14.95 12.67
CA GLU A 129 -9.97 -16.22 12.43
C GLU A 129 -8.64 -15.97 11.71
N ALA A 130 -8.64 -15.15 10.65
CA ALA A 130 -7.41 -14.79 9.92
C ALA A 130 -6.37 -14.08 10.82
N PHE A 131 -6.80 -13.19 11.72
CA PHE A 131 -5.89 -12.58 12.71
C PHE A 131 -5.29 -13.62 13.64
N ASN A 132 -6.05 -14.61 14.09
CA ASN A 132 -5.56 -15.70 14.92
C ASN A 132 -4.54 -16.59 14.21
N HIS A 133 -4.59 -16.66 12.87
CA HIS A 133 -3.63 -17.38 12.02
C HIS A 133 -2.40 -16.54 11.63
N GLY A 134 -2.34 -15.25 11.96
CA GLY A 134 -1.14 -14.42 11.78
C GLY A 134 -1.28 -13.24 10.82
N VAL A 135 -2.48 -12.93 10.35
CA VAL A 135 -2.74 -11.62 9.74
C VAL A 135 -2.47 -10.54 10.80
N SER A 136 -1.90 -9.42 10.37
CA SER A 136 -1.66 -8.28 11.26
C SER A 136 -1.88 -6.92 10.57
N HIS A 137 -2.30 -6.93 9.30
CA HIS A 137 -2.39 -5.76 8.46
C HIS A 137 -3.67 -5.75 7.62
N ILE A 138 -4.16 -4.55 7.28
CA ILE A 138 -5.29 -4.36 6.36
C ILE A 138 -4.87 -3.43 5.24
N THR A 139 -4.98 -3.89 4.02
CA THR A 139 -4.70 -3.12 2.81
C THR A 139 -5.89 -2.20 2.49
N HIS A 140 -5.62 -0.94 2.15
CA HIS A 140 -6.57 0.10 1.72
C HIS A 140 -7.97 0.01 2.37
N LEU A 141 -8.01 0.13 3.70
CA LEU A 141 -9.21 0.00 4.55
C LEU A 141 -10.47 0.60 3.90
N PHE A 142 -11.60 -0.09 3.98
CA PHE A 142 -12.91 0.15 3.34
C PHE A 142 -12.98 -0.19 1.84
N ASN A 143 -11.87 -0.21 1.12
CA ASN A 143 -11.90 -0.45 -0.32
C ASN A 143 -11.90 -1.94 -0.60
N ALA A 144 -12.76 -2.37 -1.53
CA ALA A 144 -12.90 -3.77 -1.93
C ALA A 144 -13.16 -4.75 -0.75
N MET A 145 -13.96 -4.34 0.25
CA MET A 145 -14.40 -5.15 1.39
C MET A 145 -15.86 -4.86 1.75
N PRO A 146 -16.50 -5.65 2.63
CA PRO A 146 -17.85 -5.37 3.13
C PRO A 146 -17.90 -4.02 3.87
N PRO A 147 -19.07 -3.33 3.86
CA PRO A 147 -19.22 -2.08 4.59
C PRO A 147 -19.23 -2.31 6.10
N PHE A 148 -18.65 -1.35 6.84
CA PHE A 148 -18.73 -1.31 8.30
C PHE A 148 -20.12 -0.86 8.75
N THR A 149 -20.88 -1.74 9.37
CA THR A 149 -22.20 -1.44 9.93
C THR A 149 -22.27 -1.77 11.42
N HIS A 150 -23.31 -1.27 12.12
CA HIS A 150 -23.44 -1.44 13.56
C HIS A 150 -23.86 -2.85 14.02
N ARG A 151 -24.23 -3.75 13.09
CA ARG A 151 -24.53 -5.16 13.34
C ARG A 151 -23.67 -6.12 12.56
N ASP A 152 -23.10 -5.64 11.45
CA ASP A 152 -22.20 -6.40 10.60
C ASP A 152 -20.91 -5.58 10.43
N PRO A 153 -20.00 -5.62 11.43
CA PRO A 153 -18.82 -4.73 11.44
C PRO A 153 -17.73 -5.18 10.45
N GLY A 154 -17.79 -6.41 9.96
CA GLY A 154 -16.90 -6.96 8.94
C GLY A 154 -15.42 -6.82 9.27
N VAL A 155 -14.61 -6.77 8.24
CA VAL A 155 -13.15 -6.61 8.36
C VAL A 155 -12.75 -5.35 9.12
N VAL A 156 -13.46 -4.23 8.92
CA VAL A 156 -13.14 -2.96 9.61
C VAL A 156 -13.30 -3.09 11.12
N GLY A 157 -14.36 -3.78 11.57
CA GLY A 157 -14.58 -4.06 12.99
C GLY A 157 -13.50 -4.97 13.56
N ALA A 158 -13.21 -6.09 12.90
CA ALA A 158 -12.14 -7.00 13.32
C ALA A 158 -10.77 -6.31 13.35
N ALA A 159 -10.49 -5.44 12.37
CA ALA A 159 -9.26 -4.66 12.34
C ALA A 159 -9.13 -3.71 13.53
N SER A 160 -10.25 -3.09 14.00
CA SER A 160 -10.19 -2.21 15.18
C SER A 160 -9.74 -2.94 16.44
N ASP A 161 -10.05 -4.23 16.54
CA ASP A 161 -9.72 -5.05 17.70
C ASP A 161 -8.32 -5.67 17.59
N TYR A 162 -7.89 -6.10 16.40
CA TYR A 162 -6.73 -6.99 16.24
C TYR A 162 -5.60 -6.44 15.35
N ALA A 163 -5.87 -5.52 14.40
CA ALA A 163 -4.83 -5.09 13.47
C ALA A 163 -3.68 -4.33 14.14
N GLU A 164 -2.45 -4.63 13.73
CA GLU A 164 -1.27 -3.83 14.07
C GLU A 164 -1.22 -2.55 13.21
N HIS A 165 -1.52 -2.67 11.92
CA HIS A 165 -1.55 -1.54 11.00
C HIS A 165 -2.72 -1.64 10.02
N VAL A 166 -3.22 -0.47 9.60
CA VAL A 166 -4.26 -0.33 8.58
C VAL A 166 -3.87 0.74 7.57
N GLU A 167 -4.01 0.44 6.29
CA GLU A 167 -3.73 1.40 5.23
C GLU A 167 -4.93 2.28 4.92
N LEU A 168 -4.67 3.55 4.59
CA LEU A 168 -5.70 4.53 4.27
C LEU A 168 -5.30 5.37 3.04
N ILE A 169 -6.13 5.34 2.00
CA ILE A 169 -5.97 6.21 0.82
C ILE A 169 -6.59 7.57 1.12
N CYS A 170 -5.78 8.58 1.38
CA CYS A 170 -6.24 9.91 1.79
C CYS A 170 -6.21 10.92 0.62
N ASP A 171 -6.81 10.54 -0.51
CA ASP A 171 -6.90 11.39 -1.71
C ASP A 171 -8.17 12.22 -1.80
N GLY A 172 -9.10 12.09 -0.84
CA GLY A 172 -10.39 12.75 -0.83
C GLY A 172 -11.39 12.23 -1.88
N ILE A 173 -11.04 11.15 -2.59
CA ILE A 173 -11.86 10.46 -3.60
C ILE A 173 -12.30 9.10 -3.07
N HIS A 174 -11.35 8.28 -2.59
CA HIS A 174 -11.61 6.97 -2.03
C HIS A 174 -12.34 7.05 -0.69
N ILE A 175 -11.89 7.96 0.18
CA ILE A 175 -12.39 8.05 1.55
C ILE A 175 -12.87 9.48 1.85
N HIS A 176 -14.08 9.60 2.37
CA HIS A 176 -14.65 10.88 2.78
C HIS A 176 -13.86 11.50 3.94
N PRO A 177 -13.62 12.83 3.99
CA PRO A 177 -12.83 13.48 5.04
C PRO A 177 -13.28 13.18 6.48
N ALA A 178 -14.58 13.03 6.72
CA ALA A 178 -15.09 12.65 8.04
C ALA A 178 -14.67 11.23 8.43
N VAL A 179 -14.64 10.29 7.47
CA VAL A 179 -14.21 8.90 7.70
C VAL A 179 -12.70 8.85 7.94
N VAL A 180 -11.90 9.65 7.21
CA VAL A 180 -10.45 9.79 7.52
C VAL A 180 -10.22 10.14 8.98
N ARG A 181 -10.90 11.18 9.50
CA ARG A 181 -10.79 11.56 10.93
C ARG A 181 -11.27 10.47 11.88
N THR A 182 -12.31 9.71 11.49
CA THR A 182 -12.84 8.61 12.29
C THR A 182 -11.84 7.47 12.39
N VAL A 183 -11.13 7.15 11.29
CA VAL A 183 -10.07 6.12 11.28
C VAL A 183 -8.98 6.46 12.30
N PHE A 184 -8.47 7.68 12.30
CA PHE A 184 -7.46 8.09 13.29
C PHE A 184 -7.98 8.04 14.74
N LYS A 185 -9.30 8.25 14.96
CA LYS A 185 -9.90 8.11 16.30
C LYS A 185 -10.05 6.65 16.73
N ILE A 186 -10.37 5.75 15.80
CA ILE A 186 -10.55 4.32 16.09
C ILE A 186 -9.21 3.64 16.28
N PHE A 187 -8.26 3.85 15.36
CA PHE A 187 -7.00 3.11 15.31
C PHE A 187 -5.84 3.82 16.03
N GLY A 188 -5.99 5.11 16.36
CA GLY A 188 -4.92 5.92 16.94
C GLY A 188 -3.83 6.28 15.92
N ASP A 189 -2.79 6.96 16.41
CA ASP A 189 -1.73 7.52 15.57
C ASP A 189 -0.68 6.48 15.14
N ASP A 190 -0.61 5.34 15.85
CA ASP A 190 0.44 4.34 15.69
C ASP A 190 0.12 3.26 14.65
N LYS A 191 -1.16 3.09 14.31
CA LYS A 191 -1.61 1.99 13.45
C LYS A 191 -1.94 2.42 12.02
N VAL A 192 -2.24 3.70 11.79
CA VAL A 192 -2.66 4.18 10.46
C VAL A 192 -1.43 4.38 9.56
N CYS A 193 -1.46 3.78 8.37
CA CYS A 193 -0.49 3.98 7.31
C CYS A 193 -1.17 4.73 6.16
N LEU A 194 -0.72 5.95 5.83
CA LEU A 194 -1.16 6.61 4.62
C LEU A 194 -0.49 5.99 3.41
N ILE A 195 -1.31 5.66 2.42
CA ILE A 195 -0.87 5.13 1.14
C ILE A 195 -1.47 5.96 0.01
N SER A 196 -0.85 5.91 -1.16
CA SER A 196 -1.34 6.62 -2.35
C SER A 196 -2.02 5.71 -3.36
N VAL A 197 -1.63 4.45 -3.45
CA VAL A 197 -2.04 3.53 -4.53
C VAL A 197 -1.89 4.19 -5.90
N SER A 198 -0.77 4.90 -6.08
CA SER A 198 -0.51 5.67 -7.31
C SER A 198 -0.38 4.75 -8.52
N MET A 199 -1.19 5.01 -9.54
CA MET A 199 -1.08 4.33 -10.82
C MET A 199 -0.29 5.18 -11.82
N ARG A 200 -0.04 4.66 -13.03
CA ARG A 200 0.84 5.31 -14.03
C ARG A 200 0.44 6.72 -14.46
N ALA A 201 -0.79 7.15 -14.19
CA ALA A 201 -1.24 8.53 -14.46
C ALA A 201 -0.86 9.53 -13.36
N CYS A 202 -0.28 9.07 -12.25
CA CYS A 202 0.15 9.98 -11.19
C CYS A 202 1.19 10.96 -11.72
N GLY A 203 0.92 12.26 -11.53
CA GLY A 203 1.76 13.34 -12.07
C GLY A 203 1.56 13.66 -13.55
N LEU A 204 0.60 13.01 -14.21
CA LEU A 204 0.24 13.28 -15.60
C LEU A 204 -1.11 14.02 -15.70
N HIS A 205 -1.45 14.49 -16.90
CA HIS A 205 -2.70 15.18 -17.17
C HIS A 205 -3.91 14.23 -17.21
N ASP A 206 -5.13 14.79 -17.12
CA ASP A 206 -6.35 14.04 -17.40
C ASP A 206 -6.28 13.39 -18.79
N GLY A 207 -6.76 12.16 -18.92
CA GLY A 207 -6.67 11.42 -20.17
C GLY A 207 -6.94 9.91 -20.03
N GLU A 208 -6.63 9.18 -21.09
CA GLU A 208 -6.74 7.73 -21.14
C GLU A 208 -5.38 7.06 -20.81
N TYR A 209 -5.43 6.08 -19.95
CA TYR A 209 -4.27 5.30 -19.50
C TYR A 209 -4.60 3.81 -19.46
N SER A 210 -3.73 3.00 -18.92
CA SER A 210 -3.99 1.58 -18.68
C SER A 210 -3.50 1.15 -17.31
N LEU A 211 -4.21 0.20 -16.69
CA LEU A 211 -3.84 -0.44 -15.44
C LEU A 211 -4.17 -1.93 -15.55
N GLY A 212 -3.20 -2.81 -15.34
CA GLY A 212 -3.40 -4.26 -15.44
C GLY A 212 -3.96 -4.74 -16.79
N GLY A 213 -3.60 -4.04 -17.90
CA GLY A 213 -4.13 -4.33 -19.24
C GLY A 213 -5.53 -3.77 -19.50
N GLN A 214 -6.17 -3.15 -18.52
CA GLN A 214 -7.49 -2.52 -18.65
C GLN A 214 -7.36 -1.02 -18.94
N LYS A 215 -8.29 -0.46 -19.72
CA LYS A 215 -8.37 0.96 -20.00
C LYS A 215 -8.85 1.74 -18.77
N VAL A 216 -8.15 2.82 -18.44
CA VAL A 216 -8.47 3.71 -17.30
C VAL A 216 -8.64 5.13 -17.80
N TYR A 217 -9.67 5.79 -17.35
CA TYR A 217 -9.96 7.20 -17.63
C TYR A 217 -9.65 8.04 -16.39
N VAL A 218 -8.80 9.05 -16.55
CA VAL A 218 -8.51 10.02 -15.49
C VAL A 218 -9.20 11.33 -15.80
N LYS A 219 -10.06 11.78 -14.88
CA LYS A 219 -10.76 13.06 -14.96
C LYS A 219 -10.78 13.74 -13.60
N ALA A 220 -10.29 14.96 -13.52
CA ALA A 220 -10.17 15.74 -12.29
C ALA A 220 -9.46 14.95 -11.16
N GLY A 221 -8.39 14.23 -11.52
CA GLY A 221 -7.61 13.41 -10.60
C GLY A 221 -8.26 12.09 -10.17
N LYS A 222 -9.48 11.78 -10.62
CA LYS A 222 -10.15 10.51 -10.36
C LYS A 222 -9.90 9.54 -11.51
N ALA A 223 -9.29 8.38 -11.19
CA ALA A 223 -9.04 7.30 -12.14
C ALA A 223 -10.15 6.23 -12.04
N THR A 224 -10.77 5.88 -13.18
CA THR A 224 -11.84 4.88 -13.22
C THR A 224 -11.74 3.99 -14.45
N LEU A 225 -12.20 2.74 -14.31
CA LEU A 225 -12.52 1.87 -15.42
C LEU A 225 -13.74 2.42 -16.17
N GLU A 226 -14.04 1.88 -17.35
CA GLU A 226 -15.20 2.23 -18.18
C GLU A 226 -16.54 2.06 -17.44
N ASN A 227 -16.64 1.07 -16.57
CA ASN A 227 -17.82 0.80 -15.73
C ASN A 227 -17.93 1.70 -14.49
N GLY A 228 -17.03 2.67 -14.32
CA GLY A 228 -17.01 3.60 -13.17
C GLY A 228 -16.29 3.11 -11.93
N THR A 229 -15.79 1.87 -11.91
CA THR A 229 -14.97 1.35 -10.79
C THR A 229 -13.70 2.19 -10.63
N ILE A 230 -13.38 2.63 -9.42
CA ILE A 230 -12.14 3.35 -9.13
C ILE A 230 -10.96 2.39 -9.37
N ALA A 231 -9.91 2.90 -10.01
CA ALA A 231 -8.78 2.10 -10.49
C ALA A 231 -7.45 2.74 -10.06
N GLY A 232 -7.04 2.48 -8.83
CA GLY A 232 -5.91 3.15 -8.20
C GLY A 232 -6.12 4.66 -8.06
N SER A 233 -5.06 5.42 -7.82
CA SER A 233 -5.13 6.87 -7.71
C SER A 233 -4.17 7.58 -8.66
N ALA A 234 -4.46 8.85 -8.96
CA ALA A 234 -3.55 9.77 -9.64
C ALA A 234 -2.85 10.72 -8.65
N THR A 235 -2.85 10.37 -7.36
CA THR A 235 -2.36 11.19 -6.25
C THR A 235 -1.03 10.65 -5.71
N CYS A 236 -0.10 11.51 -5.30
CA CYS A 236 1.13 11.12 -4.61
C CYS A 236 0.95 11.12 -3.08
N LEU A 237 1.84 10.42 -2.35
CA LEU A 237 1.76 10.31 -0.89
C LEU A 237 1.85 11.67 -0.18
N ALA A 238 2.72 12.57 -0.62
CA ALA A 238 2.82 13.91 -0.04
C ALA A 238 1.51 14.70 -0.12
N GLU A 239 0.73 14.52 -1.21
CA GLU A 239 -0.60 15.10 -1.31
C GLU A 239 -1.60 14.43 -0.36
N CYS A 240 -1.51 13.11 -0.14
CA CYS A 240 -2.31 12.41 0.87
C CYS A 240 -2.06 12.99 2.28
N VAL A 241 -0.80 13.28 2.63
CA VAL A 241 -0.43 13.92 3.90
C VAL A 241 -1.05 15.32 4.01
N ARG A 242 -0.87 16.17 2.98
CA ARG A 242 -1.48 17.51 2.96
C ARG A 242 -3.00 17.47 3.13
N ARG A 243 -3.65 16.54 2.46
CA ARG A 243 -5.10 16.34 2.56
C ARG A 243 -5.52 15.83 3.92
N ALA A 244 -4.79 14.90 4.54
CA ALA A 244 -5.06 14.44 5.89
C ALA A 244 -5.08 15.60 6.88
N VAL A 245 -4.05 16.48 6.83
CA VAL A 245 -3.99 17.69 7.67
C VAL A 245 -5.15 18.64 7.35
N LYS A 246 -5.44 18.90 6.07
CA LYS A 246 -6.57 19.74 5.64
C LYS A 246 -7.93 19.18 6.11
N PHE A 247 -8.06 17.87 6.21
CA PHE A 247 -9.26 17.20 6.71
C PHE A 247 -9.38 17.23 8.23
N GLY A 248 -8.36 17.75 8.94
CA GLY A 248 -8.36 17.93 10.39
C GLY A 248 -7.64 16.82 11.17
N VAL A 249 -6.81 16.01 10.52
CA VAL A 249 -5.86 15.13 11.21
C VAL A 249 -4.70 15.99 11.74
N PRO A 250 -4.25 15.83 13.00
CA PRO A 250 -3.07 16.52 13.50
C PRO A 250 -1.86 16.29 12.61
N MET A 251 -1.05 17.33 12.37
CA MET A 251 0.12 17.23 11.48
C MET A 251 1.08 16.12 11.92
N ALA A 252 1.37 16.01 13.21
CA ALA A 252 2.24 14.96 13.74
C ALA A 252 1.72 13.55 13.42
N SER A 253 0.41 13.33 13.58
CA SER A 253 -0.26 12.06 13.27
C SER A 253 -0.18 11.74 11.77
N ALA A 254 -0.43 12.74 10.91
CA ALA A 254 -0.36 12.57 9.45
C ALA A 254 1.07 12.27 8.98
N LEU A 255 2.08 12.92 9.56
CA LEU A 255 3.49 12.66 9.25
C LEU A 255 3.90 11.26 9.73
N LYS A 256 3.52 10.88 10.96
CA LYS A 256 3.78 9.53 11.50
C LYS A 256 3.17 8.44 10.61
N ALA A 257 1.93 8.64 10.16
CA ALA A 257 1.23 7.73 9.27
C ALA A 257 1.84 7.62 7.86
N ALA A 258 2.72 8.53 7.47
CA ALA A 258 3.43 8.50 6.18
C ALA A 258 4.93 8.16 6.30
N THR A 259 5.42 7.90 7.51
CA THR A 259 6.85 7.66 7.78
C THR A 259 7.06 6.38 8.58
N ILE A 260 7.07 6.47 9.91
CA ILE A 260 7.43 5.33 10.77
C ILE A 260 6.39 4.20 10.72
N ASN A 261 5.08 4.51 10.67
CA ASN A 261 4.06 3.48 10.64
C ASN A 261 4.16 2.57 9.40
N PRO A 262 4.22 3.10 8.15
CA PRO A 262 4.41 2.24 6.98
C PRO A 262 5.78 1.54 6.96
N ALA A 263 6.83 2.12 7.56
CA ALA A 263 8.11 1.44 7.71
C ALA A 263 7.99 0.22 8.64
N GLN A 264 7.28 0.34 9.77
CA GLN A 264 6.98 -0.77 10.67
C GLN A 264 6.06 -1.81 10.00
N ALA A 265 5.03 -1.35 9.27
CA ALA A 265 4.16 -2.23 8.52
C ALA A 265 4.94 -3.09 7.51
N ALA A 266 5.91 -2.52 6.83
CA ALA A 266 6.76 -3.23 5.87
C ALA A 266 7.99 -3.92 6.53
N ARG A 267 8.16 -3.82 7.85
CA ARG A 267 9.33 -4.35 8.59
C ARG A 267 10.66 -3.84 8.04
N ILE A 268 10.75 -2.53 7.78
CA ILE A 268 11.96 -1.81 7.32
C ILE A 268 12.27 -0.59 8.20
N ASP A 269 11.69 -0.54 9.38
CA ASP A 269 11.84 0.55 10.34
C ASP A 269 13.22 0.59 11.00
N ASP A 270 14.00 -0.46 10.86
CA ASP A 270 15.45 -0.49 11.16
C ASP A 270 16.28 0.33 10.16
N VAL A 271 15.75 0.56 8.95
CA VAL A 271 16.44 1.28 7.87
C VAL A 271 15.93 2.71 7.69
N CYS A 272 14.61 2.96 7.83
CA CYS A 272 13.99 4.24 7.52
C CYS A 272 12.75 4.51 8.41
N GLY A 273 12.07 5.65 8.16
CA GLY A 273 10.82 6.02 8.82
C GLY A 273 10.99 6.99 10.00
N SER A 274 12.19 7.12 10.55
CA SER A 274 12.53 8.06 11.63
C SER A 274 13.96 8.60 11.46
N ILE A 275 14.26 9.71 12.13
CA ILE A 275 15.60 10.30 12.17
C ILE A 275 16.29 9.76 13.42
N GLU A 276 17.04 8.68 13.26
CA GLU A 276 17.76 7.98 14.33
C GLU A 276 19.14 7.56 13.84
N GLU A 277 20.09 7.44 14.76
CA GLU A 277 21.44 6.95 14.46
C GLU A 277 21.38 5.51 13.93
N GLY A 278 22.12 5.27 12.84
CA GLY A 278 22.16 3.96 12.18
C GLY A 278 21.16 3.78 11.04
N LYS A 279 20.13 4.62 10.94
CA LYS A 279 19.17 4.60 9.82
C LYS A 279 19.68 5.39 8.60
N ALA A 280 19.06 5.16 7.46
CA ALA A 280 19.34 5.92 6.24
C ALA A 280 19.10 7.42 6.49
N ALA A 281 20.03 8.26 6.04
CA ALA A 281 19.86 9.70 6.12
C ALA A 281 18.88 10.20 5.04
N ASP A 282 17.62 9.85 5.21
CA ASP A 282 16.48 10.20 4.36
C ASP A 282 15.70 11.31 5.06
N ILE A 283 15.87 12.57 4.62
CA ILE A 283 15.36 13.75 5.31
C ILE A 283 14.62 14.65 4.33
N LEU A 284 13.42 15.06 4.73
CA LEU A 284 12.60 16.04 4.02
C LEU A 284 12.59 17.36 4.79
N ILE A 285 12.97 18.44 4.11
CA ILE A 285 12.78 19.80 4.60
C ILE A 285 11.59 20.39 3.85
N MET A 286 10.53 20.69 4.57
CA MET A 286 9.27 21.17 4.02
C MET A 286 8.95 22.59 4.49
N GLY A 287 8.15 23.31 3.70
CA GLY A 287 7.49 24.52 4.14
C GLY A 287 6.31 24.21 5.10
N GLU A 288 5.71 25.28 5.66
CA GLU A 288 4.50 25.18 6.48
C GLU A 288 3.30 24.60 5.68
N ASP A 289 3.34 24.71 4.37
CA ASP A 289 2.40 24.16 3.41
C ASP A 289 2.64 22.66 3.11
N LEU A 290 3.61 22.05 3.77
CA LEU A 290 4.06 20.66 3.55
C LEU A 290 4.51 20.39 2.10
N VAL A 291 5.02 21.42 1.41
CA VAL A 291 5.68 21.27 0.10
C VAL A 291 7.18 21.06 0.33
N PRO A 292 7.78 20.02 -0.25
CA PRO A 292 9.22 19.80 -0.13
C PRO A 292 10.03 20.98 -0.67
N LYS A 293 10.97 21.48 0.13
CA LYS A 293 11.97 22.49 -0.25
C LYS A 293 13.32 21.84 -0.52
N MET A 294 13.66 20.82 0.24
CA MET A 294 14.87 20.03 0.02
C MET A 294 14.57 18.57 0.39
N ILE A 295 15.09 17.65 -0.38
CA ILE A 295 14.98 16.22 -0.16
C ILE A 295 16.38 15.61 -0.18
N ILE A 296 16.73 14.99 0.94
CA ILE A 296 17.98 14.27 1.13
C ILE A 296 17.62 12.78 1.16
N ARG A 297 18.31 11.97 0.36
CA ARG A 297 18.13 10.54 0.31
C ARG A 297 19.50 9.85 0.43
N GLY A 298 19.65 8.98 1.44
CA GLY A 298 20.94 8.33 1.74
C GLY A 298 22.08 9.34 1.93
N GLY A 299 21.81 10.49 2.52
CA GLY A 299 22.79 11.56 2.73
C GLY A 299 23.10 12.42 1.51
N LYS A 300 22.46 12.19 0.34
CA LYS A 300 22.63 13.01 -0.87
C LYS A 300 21.40 13.87 -1.13
N ILE A 301 21.59 15.14 -1.49
CA ILE A 301 20.50 16.02 -1.94
C ILE A 301 20.04 15.53 -3.32
N ILE A 302 18.76 15.18 -3.45
CA ILE A 302 18.14 14.74 -4.71
C ILE A 302 17.13 15.75 -5.26
N TYR A 303 16.75 16.75 -4.45
CA TYR A 303 15.85 17.84 -4.85
C TYR A 303 16.10 19.07 -3.96
N GLY A 304 16.06 20.26 -4.57
CA GLY A 304 16.30 21.52 -3.87
C GLY A 304 17.78 21.70 -3.52
N ALA A 305 18.31 22.94 -3.63
CA ALA A 305 19.68 23.31 -3.22
C ALA A 305 19.68 24.72 -2.64
#